data_c7ee7b9a59a42e8aa169ebfff1b1ec9f
#
_entry.id   c7ee7b9a59a42e8aa169ebfff1b1ec9f
#
_cell.length_a   1.000
_cell.length_b   1.000
_cell.length_c   1.000
_cell.angle_alpha   90.00
_cell.angle_beta   90.00
_cell.angle_gamma   90.00
#
_symmetry.space_group_name_H-M   'P 1'
#
loop_
_entity.id
_entity.type
_entity.pdbx_description
1 polymer ?
#
loop_
_entity_poly.entity_id
_entity_poly.type
_entity_poly.pdbx_seq_one_letter_code
_entity_poly.pdbx_strand_id
1 'polypeptide(L)'
;MTFGPSLSAEHDVSRLTAWGRLLRRFSLDELPVLFNVIVGKMSLVGPRPMPEKYGPRFNAYQNRRHEVRPGITGLAQIKGRNRLSWEAKFDYDIYYVEHHNFLMDLKILFKTFLLVIKGEGVWAETQEIMPEFMGSKNNNK
;
A
#
# COMPACT_ATOMS: atom_id res chain seq x y z
N MET A 1 -26.46 0.79 -8.65
CA MET A 1 -25.98 0.25 -7.36
C MET A 1 -25.26 1.38 -6.63
N THR A 2 -25.93 1.95 -5.65
CA THR A 2 -25.39 3.01 -4.80
C THR A 2 -24.49 2.38 -3.75
N PHE A 3 -23.18 2.64 -3.82
CA PHE A 3 -22.28 2.34 -2.73
C PHE A 3 -22.61 3.27 -1.57
N GLY A 4 -23.01 2.69 -0.44
CA GLY A 4 -23.30 3.41 0.78
C GLY A 4 -22.09 4.20 1.32
N PRO A 5 -22.32 5.11 2.29
CA PRO A 5 -21.31 6.02 2.78
C PRO A 5 -20.11 5.25 3.36
N SER A 6 -18.92 5.73 3.04
CA SER A 6 -17.65 5.23 3.57
C SER A 6 -17.70 5.27 5.11
N LEU A 7 -17.87 4.10 5.71
CA LEU A 7 -17.71 3.93 7.16
C LEU A 7 -16.28 4.32 7.53
N SER A 8 -16.15 5.28 8.42
CA SER A 8 -14.85 5.74 8.92
C SER A 8 -14.06 4.56 9.51
N ALA A 9 -12.77 4.52 9.25
CA ALA A 9 -11.88 3.44 9.69
C ALA A 9 -11.94 3.15 11.21
N GLU A 10 -12.37 4.12 12.01
CA GLU A 10 -12.58 3.96 13.46
C GLU A 10 -13.68 2.96 13.82
N HIS A 11 -14.73 2.84 13.00
CA HIS A 11 -15.81 1.88 13.25
C HIS A 11 -15.44 0.44 12.88
N ASP A 12 -14.43 0.24 12.03
CA ASP A 12 -14.02 -1.08 11.58
C ASP A 12 -13.22 -1.84 12.65
N VAL A 13 -12.44 -1.14 13.46
CA VAL A 13 -11.59 -1.76 14.49
C VAL A 13 -12.43 -2.35 15.65
N SER A 14 -13.55 -1.71 16.00
CA SER A 14 -14.42 -2.17 17.08
C SER A 14 -15.28 -3.40 16.72
N ARG A 15 -15.42 -3.70 15.43
CA ARG A 15 -16.23 -4.82 14.90
C ARG A 15 -15.44 -6.08 14.63
N LEU A 16 -14.11 -6.04 14.75
CA LEU A 16 -13.29 -7.20 14.46
C LEU A 16 -13.40 -8.24 15.57
N THR A 17 -13.87 -9.43 15.20
CA THR A 17 -13.78 -10.61 16.04
C THR A 17 -12.31 -10.94 16.34
N ALA A 18 -12.05 -11.71 17.41
CA ALA A 18 -10.70 -12.17 17.75
C ALA A 18 -10.01 -12.85 16.54
N TRP A 19 -10.76 -13.60 15.74
CA TRP A 19 -10.31 -14.23 14.49
C TRP A 19 -9.95 -13.20 13.41
N GLY A 20 -10.73 -12.15 13.25
CA GLY A 20 -10.42 -11.07 12.29
C GLY A 20 -9.12 -10.35 12.65
N ARG A 21 -8.86 -10.16 13.94
CA ARG A 21 -7.59 -9.57 14.40
C ARG A 21 -6.39 -10.50 14.13
N LEU A 22 -6.56 -11.80 14.34
CA LEU A 22 -5.52 -12.78 14.06
C LEU A 22 -5.20 -12.85 12.55
N LEU A 23 -6.24 -12.89 11.71
CA LEU A 23 -6.09 -12.90 10.25
C LEU A 23 -5.37 -11.65 9.74
N ARG A 24 -5.71 -10.47 10.26
CA ARG A 24 -5.02 -9.22 9.93
C ARG A 24 -3.57 -9.18 10.44
N ARG A 25 -3.31 -9.73 11.62
CA ARG A 25 -1.95 -9.78 12.18
C ARG A 25 -0.99 -10.50 11.25
N PHE A 26 -1.45 -11.56 10.60
CA PHE A 26 -0.66 -12.34 9.63
C PHE A 26 -0.91 -11.93 8.17
N SER A 27 -1.63 -10.82 7.95
CA SER A 27 -1.99 -10.34 6.60
C SER A 27 -2.70 -11.39 5.75
N LEU A 28 -3.44 -12.31 6.37
CA LEU A 28 -4.19 -13.36 5.68
C LEU A 28 -5.46 -12.81 5.00
N ASP A 29 -5.89 -11.63 5.39
CA ASP A 29 -6.95 -10.85 4.74
C ASP A 29 -6.55 -10.37 3.32
N GLU A 30 -5.25 -10.38 3.01
CA GLU A 30 -4.75 -10.07 1.67
C GLU A 30 -4.67 -11.29 0.73
N LEU A 31 -5.03 -12.50 1.19
CA LEU A 31 -5.06 -13.71 0.34
C LEU A 31 -5.90 -13.54 -0.94
N PRO A 32 -7.09 -12.87 -0.93
CA PRO A 32 -7.84 -12.61 -2.16
C PRO A 32 -7.07 -11.77 -3.18
N VAL A 33 -6.14 -10.91 -2.72
CA VAL A 33 -5.30 -10.09 -3.59
C VAL A 33 -4.29 -10.93 -4.37
N LEU A 34 -3.86 -12.09 -3.82
CA LEU A 34 -3.01 -13.05 -4.53
C LEU A 34 -3.66 -13.56 -5.82
N PHE A 35 -4.97 -13.65 -5.86
CA PHE A 35 -5.67 -14.01 -7.09
C PHE A 35 -5.42 -13.00 -8.21
N ASN A 36 -5.35 -11.71 -7.90
CA ASN A 36 -5.01 -10.67 -8.87
C ASN A 36 -3.58 -10.80 -9.42
N VAL A 37 -2.67 -11.38 -8.63
CA VAL A 37 -1.32 -11.69 -9.10
C VAL A 37 -1.34 -12.85 -10.09
N ILE A 38 -2.09 -13.92 -9.76
CA ILE A 38 -2.21 -15.10 -10.62
C ILE A 38 -2.79 -14.74 -11.99
N VAL A 39 -3.82 -13.88 -12.02
CA VAL A 39 -4.44 -13.40 -13.26
C VAL A 39 -3.65 -12.27 -13.95
N GLY A 40 -2.51 -11.87 -13.40
CA GLY A 40 -1.61 -10.87 -14.00
C GLY A 40 -2.04 -9.41 -13.87
N LYS A 41 -3.06 -9.11 -13.07
CA LYS A 41 -3.50 -7.72 -12.80
C LYS A 41 -2.58 -7.00 -11.83
N MET A 42 -1.94 -7.74 -10.94
CA MET A 42 -0.99 -7.24 -9.95
C MET A 42 0.32 -8.03 -9.98
N SER A 43 1.35 -7.45 -9.39
CA SER A 43 2.64 -8.11 -9.11
C SER A 43 2.77 -8.39 -7.61
N LEU A 44 3.71 -9.26 -7.24
CA LEU A 44 4.07 -9.43 -5.82
C LEU A 44 4.70 -8.15 -5.27
N VAL A 45 5.58 -7.52 -6.04
CA VAL A 45 6.29 -6.29 -5.66
C VAL A 45 5.96 -5.18 -6.63
N GLY A 46 5.64 -4.02 -6.10
CA GLY A 46 5.32 -2.81 -6.86
C GLY A 46 4.69 -1.72 -5.98
N PRO A 47 4.39 -0.56 -6.56
CA PRO A 47 3.64 0.48 -5.86
C PRO A 47 2.28 -0.04 -5.37
N ARG A 48 1.90 0.29 -4.14
CA ARG A 48 0.60 -0.14 -3.60
C ARG A 48 -0.54 0.51 -4.39
N PRO A 49 -1.57 -0.25 -4.81
CA PRO A 49 -2.73 0.34 -5.47
C PRO A 49 -3.41 1.36 -4.55
N MET A 50 -3.85 2.45 -5.12
CA MET A 50 -4.60 3.49 -4.43
C MET A 50 -6.02 3.59 -4.98
N PRO A 51 -6.99 4.09 -4.18
CA PRO A 51 -8.33 4.33 -4.65
C PRO A 51 -8.35 5.23 -5.90
N GLU A 52 -9.23 4.92 -6.86
CA GLU A 52 -9.37 5.66 -8.12
C GLU A 52 -9.64 7.16 -7.91
N LYS A 53 -10.29 7.53 -6.80
CA LYS A 53 -10.55 8.93 -6.42
C LYS A 53 -9.28 9.78 -6.31
N TYR A 54 -8.11 9.17 -6.13
CA TYR A 54 -6.83 9.89 -6.07
C TYR A 54 -6.22 10.16 -7.45
N GLY A 55 -6.67 9.47 -8.49
CA GLY A 55 -6.16 9.63 -9.85
C GLY A 55 -6.06 11.09 -10.31
N PRO A 56 -7.15 11.89 -10.22
CA PRO A 56 -7.11 13.30 -10.63
C PRO A 56 -6.22 14.20 -9.77
N ARG A 57 -5.78 13.72 -8.61
CA ARG A 57 -4.95 14.48 -7.65
C ARG A 57 -3.46 14.27 -7.84
N PHE A 58 -3.07 13.28 -8.65
CA PHE A 58 -1.67 13.02 -8.96
C PHE A 58 -1.13 14.02 -9.96
N ASN A 59 0.07 14.55 -9.69
CA ASN A 59 0.83 15.29 -10.69
C ASN A 59 1.50 14.33 -11.69
N ALA A 60 2.14 14.88 -12.74
CA ALA A 60 2.79 14.08 -13.77
C ALA A 60 3.88 13.14 -13.20
N TYR A 61 4.65 13.60 -12.23
CA TYR A 61 5.68 12.79 -11.56
C TYR A 61 5.06 11.61 -10.80
N GLN A 62 4.04 11.87 -10.00
CA GLN A 62 3.36 10.84 -9.20
C GLN A 62 2.63 9.82 -10.06
N ASN A 63 2.11 10.22 -11.23
CA ASN A 63 1.47 9.30 -12.17
C ASN A 63 2.42 8.26 -12.75
N ARG A 64 3.72 8.49 -12.76
CA ARG A 64 4.71 7.53 -13.22
C ARG A 64 4.72 6.22 -12.42
N ARG A 65 4.16 6.22 -11.21
CA ARG A 65 3.95 5.00 -10.42
C ARG A 65 3.12 3.93 -11.13
N HIS A 66 2.31 4.32 -12.12
CA HIS A 66 1.49 3.43 -12.93
C HIS A 66 2.24 2.85 -14.16
N GLU A 67 3.50 3.20 -14.37
CA GLU A 67 4.35 2.62 -15.41
C GLU A 67 4.66 1.14 -15.16
N VAL A 68 4.53 0.69 -13.91
CA VAL A 68 4.66 -0.72 -13.50
C VAL A 68 3.35 -1.22 -12.88
N ARG A 69 3.18 -2.54 -12.82
CA ARG A 69 2.02 -3.14 -12.18
C ARG A 69 2.03 -2.84 -10.67
N PRO A 70 0.85 -2.57 -10.09
CA PRO A 70 0.74 -2.41 -8.64
C PRO A 70 1.14 -3.71 -7.95
N GLY A 71 1.75 -3.60 -6.77
CA GLY A 71 2.24 -4.73 -5.97
C GLY A 71 1.43 -4.96 -4.70
N ILE A 72 1.46 -6.20 -4.21
CA ILE A 72 0.96 -6.54 -2.88
C ILE A 72 1.84 -5.89 -1.82
N THR A 73 3.15 -5.94 -2.02
CA THR A 73 4.14 -5.21 -1.23
C THR A 73 5.00 -4.33 -2.13
N GLY A 74 5.72 -3.39 -1.54
CA GLY A 74 6.56 -2.48 -2.30
C GLY A 74 7.56 -1.75 -1.42
N LEU A 75 8.40 -0.93 -2.05
CA LEU A 75 9.48 -0.23 -1.37
C LEU A 75 8.96 0.72 -0.30
N ALA A 76 7.93 1.50 -0.58
CA ALA A 76 7.31 2.40 0.39
C ALA A 76 6.78 1.66 1.62
N GLN A 77 6.17 0.49 1.42
CA GLN A 77 5.61 -0.31 2.51
C GLN A 77 6.68 -0.84 3.47
N ILE A 78 7.84 -1.27 2.96
CA ILE A 78 8.92 -1.76 3.82
C ILE A 78 9.74 -0.63 4.47
N LYS A 79 9.61 0.62 3.98
CA LYS A 79 10.39 1.78 4.47
C LYS A 79 9.71 2.54 5.61
N GLY A 80 8.41 2.46 5.77
CA GLY A 80 7.76 3.18 6.86
C GLY A 80 6.25 3.18 6.84
N ARG A 81 5.62 2.67 5.79
CA ARG A 81 4.14 2.56 5.69
C ARG A 81 3.43 3.88 5.97
N ASN A 82 2.57 3.91 6.98
CA ASN A 82 1.78 5.10 7.34
C ASN A 82 2.59 6.19 8.07
N ARG A 83 3.82 5.90 8.49
CA ARG A 83 4.73 6.91 9.05
C ARG A 83 5.36 7.82 7.99
N LEU A 84 5.27 7.43 6.71
CA LEU A 84 5.77 8.23 5.60
C LEU A 84 4.72 9.28 5.20
N SER A 85 5.18 10.49 4.87
CA SER A 85 4.34 11.47 4.17
C SER A 85 3.90 10.94 2.80
N TRP A 86 2.88 11.53 2.20
CA TRP A 86 2.44 11.17 0.86
C TRP A 86 3.54 11.37 -0.17
N GLU A 87 4.28 12.46 -0.07
CA GLU A 87 5.41 12.78 -0.95
C GLU A 87 6.49 11.71 -0.85
N ALA A 88 6.90 11.34 0.36
CA ALA A 88 7.90 10.30 0.56
C ALA A 88 7.44 8.93 0.02
N LYS A 89 6.15 8.58 0.14
CA LYS A 89 5.61 7.36 -0.48
C LYS A 89 5.75 7.38 -1.99
N PHE A 90 5.38 8.50 -2.62
CA PHE A 90 5.50 8.64 -4.08
C PHE A 90 6.95 8.61 -4.52
N ASP A 91 7.86 9.24 -3.78
CA ASP A 91 9.29 9.21 -4.09
C ASP A 91 9.84 7.77 -4.06
N TYR A 92 9.45 6.96 -3.07
CA TYR A 92 9.83 5.55 -3.03
C TYR A 92 9.18 4.74 -4.16
N ASP A 93 7.93 5.03 -4.52
CA ASP A 93 7.27 4.37 -5.64
C ASP A 93 7.98 4.68 -6.97
N ILE A 94 8.32 5.94 -7.21
CA ILE A 94 9.05 6.36 -8.43
C ILE A 94 10.47 5.81 -8.44
N TYR A 95 11.16 5.84 -7.30
CA TYR A 95 12.47 5.22 -7.18
C TYR A 95 12.42 3.73 -7.56
N TYR A 96 11.38 3.02 -7.13
CA TYR A 96 11.17 1.63 -7.52
C TYR A 96 10.93 1.51 -9.03
N VAL A 97 10.08 2.35 -9.61
CA VAL A 97 9.82 2.35 -11.07
C VAL A 97 11.13 2.48 -11.86
N GLU A 98 12.04 3.35 -11.42
CA GLU A 98 13.28 3.65 -12.11
C GLU A 98 14.38 2.60 -11.93
N HIS A 99 14.38 1.89 -10.78
CA HIS A 99 15.52 1.04 -10.38
C HIS A 99 15.13 -0.43 -10.12
N HIS A 100 13.86 -0.80 -10.35
CA HIS A 100 13.42 -2.16 -10.03
C HIS A 100 14.22 -3.21 -10.80
N ASN A 101 14.60 -4.25 -10.08
CA ASN A 101 15.26 -5.44 -10.60
C ASN A 101 14.97 -6.62 -9.69
N PHE A 102 15.28 -7.82 -10.16
CA PHE A 102 15.01 -9.05 -9.43
C PHE A 102 15.59 -9.06 -8.01
N LEU A 103 16.81 -8.57 -7.82
CA LEU A 103 17.45 -8.54 -6.49
C LEU A 103 16.73 -7.56 -5.55
N MET A 104 16.25 -6.44 -6.06
CA MET A 104 15.47 -5.48 -5.29
C MET A 104 14.14 -6.08 -4.86
N ASP A 105 13.45 -6.76 -5.76
CA ASP A 105 12.20 -7.45 -5.47
C ASP A 105 12.40 -8.53 -4.40
N LEU A 106 13.45 -9.33 -4.52
CA LEU A 106 13.78 -10.35 -3.54
C LEU A 106 14.06 -9.75 -2.14
N LYS A 107 14.79 -8.63 -2.08
CA LYS A 107 15.01 -7.90 -0.82
C LYS A 107 13.71 -7.37 -0.21
N ILE A 108 12.83 -6.83 -1.04
CA ILE A 108 11.53 -6.33 -0.59
C ILE A 108 10.68 -7.47 -0.05
N LEU A 109 10.58 -8.59 -0.76
CA LEU A 109 9.85 -9.78 -0.32
C LEU A 109 10.39 -10.34 1.00
N PHE A 110 11.70 -10.44 1.13
CA PHE A 110 12.34 -10.91 2.37
C PHE A 110 12.03 -9.99 3.57
N LYS A 111 12.15 -8.67 3.39
CA LYS A 111 11.78 -7.71 4.43
C LYS A 111 10.29 -7.76 4.77
N THR A 112 9.43 -7.90 3.79
CA THR A 112 7.99 -8.07 3.99
C THR A 112 7.70 -9.31 4.83
N PHE A 113 8.33 -10.43 4.52
CA PHE A 113 8.20 -11.68 5.28
C PHE A 113 8.60 -11.49 6.76
N LEU A 114 9.73 -10.82 7.01
CA LEU A 114 10.17 -10.53 8.38
C LEU A 114 9.18 -9.63 9.13
N LEU A 115 8.61 -8.62 8.46
CA LEU A 115 7.60 -7.73 9.06
C LEU A 115 6.32 -8.48 9.40
N VAL A 116 5.89 -9.39 8.53
CA VAL A 116 4.71 -10.24 8.78
C VAL A 116 4.94 -11.16 9.97
N ILE A 117 6.09 -11.83 10.06
CA ILE A 117 6.41 -12.71 11.21
C ILE A 117 6.46 -11.92 12.51
N LYS A 118 7.03 -10.72 12.52
CA LYS A 118 7.08 -9.85 13.68
C LYS A 118 5.69 -9.33 14.10
N GLY A 119 4.68 -9.53 13.26
CA GLY A 119 3.33 -8.99 13.48
C GLY A 119 3.26 -7.47 13.38
N GLU A 120 4.28 -6.82 12.80
CA GLU A 120 4.31 -5.38 12.55
C GLU A 120 3.51 -5.00 11.30
N GLY A 121 2.80 -5.99 10.70
CA GLY A 121 2.13 -5.84 9.42
C GLY A 121 1.03 -4.80 9.41
N VAL A 122 0.05 -4.95 10.26
CA VAL A 122 -1.22 -4.20 10.17
C VAL A 122 -1.47 -3.34 11.39
N TRP A 123 -0.97 -3.71 12.56
CA TRP A 123 -1.20 -2.94 13.78
C TRP A 123 -0.56 -1.54 13.76
N ALA A 124 0.52 -1.35 13.01
CA ALA A 124 1.09 -0.02 12.80
C ALA A 124 0.21 0.86 11.89
N GLU A 125 -0.63 0.26 11.05
CA GLU A 125 -1.58 0.99 10.21
C GLU A 125 -2.79 1.52 10.99
N THR A 126 -3.17 0.85 12.09
CA THR A 126 -4.34 1.24 12.88
C THR A 126 -4.06 2.35 13.89
N GLN A 127 -2.81 2.61 14.23
CA GLN A 127 -2.47 3.66 15.20
C GLN A 127 -2.22 5.04 14.59
N GLU A 128 -1.91 5.11 13.30
CA GLU A 128 -1.72 6.39 12.61
C GLU A 128 -2.58 6.40 11.34
N ILE A 129 -3.77 6.96 11.46
CA ILE A 129 -4.64 7.22 10.30
C ILE A 129 -3.99 8.31 9.48
N MET A 130 -3.44 7.95 8.30
CA MET A 130 -2.97 8.96 7.38
C MET A 130 -4.14 9.82 6.90
N PRO A 131 -3.99 11.14 6.89
CA PRO A 131 -4.98 12.01 6.30
C PRO A 131 -5.17 11.66 4.81
N GLU A 132 -6.37 11.90 4.31
CA GLU A 132 -6.67 11.67 2.89
C GLU A 132 -5.71 12.49 2.01
N PHE A 133 -5.23 11.87 0.92
CA PHE A 133 -4.41 12.58 -0.06
C PHE A 133 -5.24 13.61 -0.82
N MET A 134 -4.96 14.89 -0.61
CA MET A 134 -5.66 16.02 -1.23
C MET A 134 -4.94 16.61 -2.44
N GLY A 135 -3.87 15.98 -2.90
CA GLY A 135 -2.97 16.49 -3.93
C GLY A 135 -1.74 17.16 -3.33
N SER A 136 -0.62 17.06 -4.02
CA SER A 136 0.58 17.81 -3.63
C SER A 136 0.42 19.26 -4.06
N LYS A 137 0.69 20.20 -3.15
CA LYS A 137 0.84 21.62 -3.52
C LYS A 137 1.95 21.68 -4.57
N ASN A 138 1.64 22.28 -5.73
CA ASN A 138 2.55 22.39 -6.85
C ASN A 138 3.91 22.95 -6.39
N ASN A 139 4.87 22.07 -6.16
CA ASN A 139 6.26 22.43 -6.28
C ASN A 139 6.65 22.00 -7.71
N ASN A 140 6.57 22.95 -8.62
CA ASN A 140 7.21 22.84 -9.92
C ASN A 140 8.69 22.54 -9.69
N LYS A 141 9.10 21.29 -9.87
CA LYS A 141 10.46 20.90 -10.18
C LYS A 141 10.45 20.12 -11.47
#